data_79c74ec143dd410b794e285a90e124a5
#
_entry.id   79c74ec143dd410b794e285a90e124a5
#
_cell.length_a   1.000
_cell.length_b   1.000
_cell.length_c   1.000
_cell.angle_alpha   90.00
_cell.angle_beta   90.00
_cell.angle_gamma   90.00
#
_symmetry.space_group_name_H-M   'P 1'
#
loop_
_entity.id
_entity.type
_entity.pdbx_description
1 polymer ?
#
loop_
_entity_poly.entity_id
_entity_poly.type
_entity_poly.pdbx_seq_one_letter_code
_entity_poly.pdbx_strand_id
1 'polypeptide(L)'
;VSPPPARVVGYLKDFANAEDWDPGTQSCTRSGSGAVAEGASWHNVSNIFGVTAELTYVLRELRDDKLVFVGTNKSSTSTDTISVVPDGTGSKLTYHADLQMNGAAKLLNPVMKLVFEKLANDTEKQMVTVLNGLD
;
A
#
# COMPACT_ATOMS: atom_id res chain seq x y z
N VAL A 1 -11.50 4.97 10.72
CA VAL A 1 -10.58 4.52 11.76
C VAL A 1 -10.51 5.54 12.90
N SER A 2 -10.16 5.08 14.08
CA SER A 2 -10.16 5.91 15.29
C SER A 2 -9.07 6.99 15.36
N PRO A 3 -7.82 6.74 14.88
CA PRO A 3 -6.77 7.75 15.01
C PRO A 3 -6.99 8.96 14.10
N PRO A 4 -6.53 10.15 14.51
CA PRO A 4 -6.62 11.34 13.67
C PRO A 4 -5.68 11.25 12.45
N PRO A 5 -5.92 12.07 11.41
CA PRO A 5 -5.15 11.97 10.16
C PRO A 5 -3.64 12.04 10.32
N ALA A 6 -3.13 12.93 11.16
CA ALA A 6 -1.68 13.06 11.36
C ALA A 6 -1.06 11.75 11.89
N ARG A 7 -1.77 11.07 12.78
CA ARG A 7 -1.29 9.79 13.34
C ARG A 7 -1.32 8.69 12.28
N VAL A 8 -2.36 8.66 11.47
CA VAL A 8 -2.52 7.69 10.38
C VAL A 8 -1.42 7.88 9.33
N VAL A 9 -1.23 9.10 8.85
CA VAL A 9 -0.20 9.42 7.86
C VAL A 9 1.19 9.12 8.43
N GLY A 10 1.43 9.47 9.69
CA GLY A 10 2.70 9.21 10.36
C GLY A 10 3.06 7.72 10.41
N TYR A 11 2.07 6.85 10.53
CA TYR A 11 2.27 5.40 10.50
C TYR A 11 2.42 4.88 9.07
N LEU A 12 1.52 5.28 8.17
CA LEU A 12 1.47 4.73 6.81
C LEU A 12 2.63 5.18 5.94
N LYS A 13 3.25 6.32 6.23
CA LYS A 13 4.35 6.84 5.39
C LYS A 13 5.55 5.91 5.35
N ASP A 14 5.77 5.10 6.38
CA ASP A 14 6.80 4.07 6.36
C ASP A 14 6.19 2.79 5.77
N PHE A 15 6.51 2.52 4.53
CA PHE A 15 5.94 1.39 3.80
C PHE A 15 6.41 0.03 4.35
N ALA A 16 7.43 -0.01 5.19
CA ALA A 16 7.79 -1.24 5.90
C ALA A 16 6.62 -1.74 6.77
N ASN A 17 5.76 -0.84 7.22
CA ASN A 17 4.56 -1.19 7.98
C ASN A 17 3.53 -1.98 7.15
N ALA A 18 3.70 -2.04 5.82
CA ALA A 18 2.84 -2.87 4.98
C ALA A 18 2.89 -4.35 5.37
N GLU A 19 3.96 -4.79 6.03
CA GLU A 19 4.02 -6.14 6.60
C GLU A 19 2.89 -6.39 7.59
N ASP A 20 2.38 -5.33 8.23
CA ASP A 20 1.31 -5.44 9.22
C ASP A 20 -0.09 -5.30 8.61
N TRP A 21 -0.26 -4.38 7.63
CA TRP A 21 -1.60 -4.07 7.13
C TRP A 21 -1.93 -4.66 5.75
N ASP A 22 -0.93 -5.12 5.01
CA ASP A 22 -1.16 -5.73 3.69
C ASP A 22 -0.99 -7.25 3.79
N PRO A 23 -2.09 -8.02 3.70
CA PRO A 23 -2.00 -9.48 3.81
C PRO A 23 -1.19 -10.14 2.69
N GLY A 24 -0.99 -9.46 1.55
CA GLY A 24 -0.16 -9.97 0.46
C GLY A 24 1.32 -9.77 0.66
N THR A 25 1.73 -8.86 1.54
CA THR A 25 3.15 -8.56 1.77
C THR A 25 3.78 -9.57 2.70
N GLN A 26 4.84 -10.24 2.23
CA GLN A 26 5.66 -11.13 3.05
C GLN A 26 6.76 -10.37 3.77
N SER A 27 7.42 -9.45 3.05
CA SER A 27 8.44 -8.58 3.62
C SER A 27 8.48 -7.26 2.91
N CYS A 28 8.82 -6.21 3.65
CA CYS A 28 8.97 -4.87 3.09
C CYS A 28 10.10 -4.18 3.84
N THR A 29 11.24 -4.04 3.18
CA THR A 29 12.48 -3.57 3.81
C THR A 29 12.89 -2.23 3.21
N ARG A 30 13.14 -1.25 4.08
CA ARG A 30 13.60 0.06 3.67
C ARG A 30 14.98 0.00 3.02
N SER A 31 15.13 0.67 1.88
CA SER A 31 16.42 0.89 1.24
C SER A 31 16.94 2.25 1.69
N GLY A 32 18.07 2.28 2.39
CA GLY A 32 18.64 3.51 2.92
C GLY A 32 18.25 3.78 4.36
N SER A 33 18.51 4.98 4.82
CA SER A 33 18.35 5.39 6.21
C SER A 33 17.86 6.83 6.32
N GLY A 34 17.59 7.27 7.53
CA GLY A 34 17.12 8.62 7.82
C GLY A 34 15.59 8.71 7.87
N ALA A 35 15.08 9.92 7.99
CA ALA A 35 13.65 10.15 8.06
C ALA A 35 12.95 9.78 6.75
N VAL A 36 11.75 9.26 6.85
CA VAL A 36 10.93 8.93 5.67
C VAL A 36 10.41 10.22 5.04
N ALA A 37 10.72 10.40 3.77
CA ALA A 37 10.31 11.58 2.98
C ALA A 37 10.07 11.15 1.54
N GLU A 38 9.57 12.06 0.72
CA GLU A 38 9.43 11.79 -0.71
C GLU A 38 10.77 11.35 -1.29
N GLY A 39 10.74 10.30 -2.12
CA GLY A 39 11.94 9.67 -2.66
C GLY A 39 12.44 8.47 -1.87
N ALA A 40 11.97 8.26 -0.64
CA ALA A 40 12.31 7.05 0.12
C ALA A 40 11.83 5.80 -0.63
N SER A 41 12.55 4.71 -0.49
CA SER A 41 12.24 3.48 -1.21
C SER A 41 12.31 2.24 -0.32
N TRP A 42 11.60 1.21 -0.75
CA TRP A 42 11.50 -0.08 -0.06
C TRP A 42 11.53 -1.22 -1.06
N HIS A 43 12.09 -2.34 -0.63
CA HIS A 43 12.01 -3.60 -1.36
C HIS A 43 10.84 -4.41 -0.78
N ASN A 44 9.83 -4.66 -1.61
CA ASN A 44 8.63 -5.39 -1.21
C ASN A 44 8.60 -6.77 -1.85
N VAL A 45 8.37 -7.79 -1.03
CA VAL A 45 8.12 -9.15 -1.48
C VAL A 45 6.69 -9.52 -1.12
N SER A 46 5.88 -9.77 -2.13
CA SER A 46 4.47 -10.13 -1.97
C SER A 46 4.22 -11.54 -2.44
N ASN A 47 3.29 -12.23 -1.79
CA ASN A 47 2.78 -13.52 -2.24
C ASN A 47 1.27 -13.38 -2.41
N ILE A 48 0.81 -13.61 -3.63
CA ILE A 48 -0.60 -13.51 -3.99
C ILE A 48 -1.00 -14.84 -4.61
N PHE A 49 -1.79 -15.62 -3.87
CA PHE A 49 -2.28 -16.94 -4.31
C PHE A 49 -1.15 -17.87 -4.79
N GLY A 50 -0.05 -17.90 -4.02
CA GLY A 50 1.10 -18.75 -4.33
C GLY A 50 2.09 -18.17 -5.33
N VAL A 51 1.80 -17.00 -5.91
CA VAL A 51 2.71 -16.31 -6.82
C VAL A 51 3.48 -15.24 -6.05
N THR A 52 4.80 -15.37 -6.04
CA THR A 52 5.69 -14.41 -5.39
C THR A 52 6.11 -13.34 -6.39
N ALA A 53 5.99 -12.08 -5.99
CA ALA A 53 6.42 -10.94 -6.78
C ALA A 53 7.28 -10.01 -5.93
N GLU A 54 8.31 -9.44 -6.54
CA GLU A 54 9.17 -8.45 -5.90
C GLU A 54 9.02 -7.13 -6.63
N LEU A 55 8.82 -6.06 -5.87
CA LEU A 55 8.72 -4.70 -6.42
C LEU A 55 9.55 -3.76 -5.57
N THR A 56 10.11 -2.74 -6.22
CA THR A 56 10.72 -1.61 -5.53
C THR A 56 9.69 -0.49 -5.46
N TYR A 57 9.29 -0.13 -4.24
CA TYR A 57 8.35 0.96 -4.00
C TYR A 57 9.08 2.25 -3.67
N VAL A 58 8.59 3.36 -4.21
CA VAL A 58 9.08 4.71 -3.93
C VAL A 58 7.91 5.54 -3.43
N LEU A 59 8.13 6.30 -2.36
CA LEU A 59 7.17 7.29 -1.87
C LEU A 59 7.23 8.51 -2.79
N ARG A 60 6.24 8.63 -3.68
CA ARG A 60 6.20 9.68 -4.70
C ARG A 60 5.58 10.96 -4.21
N GLU A 61 4.60 10.85 -3.30
CA GLU A 61 3.90 12.00 -2.79
C GLU A 61 3.61 11.78 -1.31
N LEU A 62 3.95 12.76 -0.49
CA LEU A 62 3.68 12.74 0.94
C LEU A 62 3.06 14.06 1.33
N ARG A 63 1.77 14.04 1.67
CA ARG A 63 1.01 15.20 2.14
C ARG A 63 0.29 14.86 3.43
N ASP A 64 -0.29 15.87 4.07
CA ASP A 64 -1.05 15.68 5.30
C ASP A 64 -2.30 14.81 5.10
N ASP A 65 -2.82 14.78 3.87
CA ASP A 65 -4.05 14.09 3.52
C ASP A 65 -3.89 13.02 2.43
N LYS A 66 -2.66 12.77 1.98
CA LYS A 66 -2.45 11.86 0.85
C LYS A 66 -1.04 11.28 0.81
N LEU A 67 -0.98 9.99 0.50
CA LEU A 67 0.28 9.30 0.23
C LEU A 67 0.16 8.57 -1.11
N VAL A 68 1.23 8.63 -1.91
CA VAL A 68 1.31 7.87 -3.17
C VAL A 68 2.60 7.07 -3.18
N PHE A 69 2.46 5.75 -3.29
CA PHE A 69 3.59 4.83 -3.46
C PHE A 69 3.55 4.23 -4.86
N VAL A 70 4.69 4.17 -5.52
CA VAL A 70 4.80 3.53 -6.83
C VAL A 70 5.79 2.38 -6.75
N GLY A 71 5.31 1.18 -6.98
CA GLY A 71 6.12 -0.03 -7.01
C GLY A 71 6.34 -0.51 -8.43
N THR A 72 7.56 -0.89 -8.76
CA THR A 72 7.92 -1.31 -10.11
C THR A 72 8.76 -2.58 -10.11
N ASN A 73 8.59 -3.36 -11.17
CA ASN A 73 9.51 -4.42 -11.55
C ASN A 73 9.51 -4.51 -13.10
N LYS A 74 10.14 -5.55 -13.67
CA LYS A 74 10.23 -5.68 -15.12
C LYS A 74 8.88 -5.85 -15.81
N SER A 75 7.90 -6.40 -15.10
CA SER A 75 6.62 -6.83 -15.68
C SER A 75 5.45 -5.91 -15.32
N SER A 76 5.58 -5.08 -14.30
CA SER A 76 4.42 -4.34 -13.77
C SER A 76 4.80 -3.05 -13.08
N THR A 77 3.80 -2.18 -12.94
CA THR A 77 3.86 -0.96 -12.13
C THR A 77 2.59 -0.91 -11.29
N SER A 78 2.76 -0.79 -9.98
CA SER A 78 1.64 -0.63 -9.04
C SER A 78 1.68 0.78 -8.46
N THR A 79 0.57 1.49 -8.55
CA THR A 79 0.42 2.83 -7.96
C THR A 79 -0.62 2.74 -6.85
N ASP A 80 -0.18 2.94 -5.62
CA ASP A 80 -1.04 2.86 -4.44
C ASP A 80 -1.25 4.27 -3.90
N THR A 81 -2.50 4.73 -3.92
CA THR A 81 -2.89 6.04 -3.43
C THR A 81 -3.74 5.88 -2.19
N ILE A 82 -3.33 6.51 -1.10
CA ILE A 82 -4.06 6.51 0.16
C ILE A 82 -4.43 7.94 0.50
N SER A 83 -5.73 8.21 0.56
CA SER A 83 -6.25 9.52 0.98
C SER A 83 -6.75 9.41 2.41
N VAL A 84 -6.43 10.40 3.23
CA VAL A 84 -6.78 10.43 4.66
C VAL A 84 -7.42 11.76 4.96
N VAL A 85 -8.68 11.75 5.38
CA VAL A 85 -9.40 12.98 5.75
C VAL A 85 -9.96 12.85 7.16
N PRO A 86 -10.16 13.98 7.87
CA PRO A 86 -10.78 13.93 9.20
C PRO A 86 -12.19 13.37 9.14
N ASP A 87 -12.54 12.58 10.15
CA ASP A 87 -13.88 12.05 10.32
C ASP A 87 -14.18 12.05 11.84
N GLY A 88 -14.87 13.07 12.31
CA GLY A 88 -15.04 13.30 13.74
C GLY A 88 -13.68 13.49 14.40
N THR A 89 -13.38 12.67 15.41
CA THR A 89 -12.07 12.65 16.07
C THR A 89 -11.07 11.70 15.41
N GLY A 90 -11.54 10.93 14.44
CA GLY A 90 -10.73 9.93 13.73
C GLY A 90 -10.48 10.31 12.29
N SER A 91 -10.36 9.29 11.42
CA SER A 91 -10.03 9.46 10.03
C SER A 91 -10.85 8.55 9.13
N LYS A 92 -11.11 9.04 7.92
CA LYS A 92 -11.65 8.24 6.82
C LYS A 92 -10.56 8.08 5.78
N LEU A 93 -10.28 6.82 5.41
CA LEU A 93 -9.27 6.48 4.41
C LEU A 93 -9.94 6.00 3.14
N THR A 94 -9.32 6.39 2.02
CA THR A 94 -9.65 5.81 0.72
C THR A 94 -8.35 5.23 0.16
N TYR A 95 -8.35 3.93 -0.11
CA TYR A 95 -7.21 3.22 -0.67
C TYR A 95 -7.53 2.84 -2.11
N HIS A 96 -6.66 3.25 -3.03
CA HIS A 96 -6.78 2.90 -4.44
C HIS A 96 -5.46 2.32 -4.93
N ALA A 97 -5.50 1.09 -5.42
CA ALA A 97 -4.34 0.43 -6.02
C ALA A 97 -4.59 0.24 -7.51
N ASP A 98 -3.68 0.76 -8.32
CA ASP A 98 -3.73 0.63 -9.78
C ASP A 98 -2.53 -0.22 -10.22
N LEU A 99 -2.80 -1.41 -10.74
CA LEU A 99 -1.78 -2.32 -11.22
C LEU A 99 -1.79 -2.36 -12.73
N GLN A 100 -0.67 -1.97 -13.35
CA GLN A 100 -0.48 -2.03 -14.80
C GLN A 100 0.56 -3.09 -15.12
N MET A 101 0.18 -4.01 -16.01
CA MET A 101 1.06 -5.07 -16.48
C MET A 101 1.62 -4.69 -17.85
N ASN A 102 2.87 -5.10 -18.11
CA ASN A 102 3.56 -4.81 -19.38
C ASN A 102 3.41 -5.97 -20.37
N GLY A 103 3.40 -5.67 -21.66
CA GLY A 103 3.40 -6.67 -22.73
C GLY A 103 2.16 -7.56 -22.72
N ALA A 104 2.34 -8.87 -22.96
CA ALA A 104 1.25 -9.84 -22.99
C ALA A 104 0.53 -9.98 -21.66
N ALA A 105 1.18 -9.61 -20.56
CA ALA A 105 0.58 -9.66 -19.24
C ALA A 105 -0.50 -8.58 -19.00
N LYS A 106 -0.70 -7.66 -19.95
CA LYS A 106 -1.75 -6.64 -19.86
C LYS A 106 -3.16 -7.20 -19.87
N LEU A 107 -3.33 -8.41 -20.36
CA LEU A 107 -4.66 -9.02 -20.46
C LEU A 107 -5.07 -9.59 -19.11
N LEU A 108 -5.91 -8.84 -18.40
CA LEU A 108 -6.55 -9.32 -17.18
C LEU A 108 -7.85 -10.01 -17.55
N ASN A 109 -7.97 -11.30 -17.22
CA ASN A 109 -9.23 -12.03 -17.43
C ASN A 109 -10.19 -11.76 -16.24
N PRO A 110 -11.49 -12.11 -16.38
CA PRO A 110 -12.47 -11.89 -15.30
C PRO A 110 -12.10 -12.56 -13.97
N VAL A 111 -11.42 -13.70 -14.01
CA VAL A 111 -10.99 -14.42 -12.81
C VAL A 111 -9.97 -13.58 -12.03
N MET A 112 -9.00 -12.99 -12.73
CA MET A 112 -7.99 -12.14 -12.09
C MET A 112 -8.62 -10.89 -11.49
N LYS A 113 -9.63 -10.33 -12.14
CA LYS A 113 -10.36 -9.19 -11.57
C LYS A 113 -10.99 -9.52 -10.23
N LEU A 114 -11.63 -10.69 -10.11
CA LEU A 114 -12.22 -11.16 -8.86
C LEU A 114 -11.16 -11.38 -7.78
N VAL A 115 -10.00 -11.90 -8.16
CA VAL A 115 -8.86 -12.09 -7.25
C VAL A 115 -8.42 -10.76 -6.68
N PHE A 116 -8.24 -9.74 -7.52
CA PHE A 116 -7.80 -8.41 -7.06
C PHE A 116 -8.85 -7.72 -6.20
N GLU A 117 -10.14 -7.90 -6.49
CA GLU A 117 -11.21 -7.36 -5.65
C GLU A 117 -11.18 -7.98 -4.25
N LYS A 118 -10.96 -9.29 -4.16
CA LYS A 118 -10.83 -9.97 -2.86
C LYS A 118 -9.62 -9.46 -2.09
N LEU A 119 -8.48 -9.28 -2.76
CA LEU A 119 -7.28 -8.74 -2.13
C LEU A 119 -7.51 -7.34 -1.60
N ALA A 120 -8.19 -6.48 -2.36
CA ALA A 120 -8.50 -5.12 -1.93
C ALA A 120 -9.38 -5.12 -0.68
N ASN A 121 -10.39 -5.99 -0.63
CA ASN A 121 -11.27 -6.12 0.52
C ASN A 121 -10.52 -6.63 1.76
N ASP A 122 -9.64 -7.62 1.59
CA ASP A 122 -8.84 -8.16 2.69
C ASP A 122 -7.85 -7.13 3.22
N THR A 123 -7.24 -6.36 2.33
CA THR A 123 -6.33 -5.27 2.69
C THR A 123 -7.05 -4.18 3.47
N GLU A 124 -8.24 -3.79 3.03
CA GLU A 124 -9.06 -2.80 3.72
C GLU A 124 -9.37 -3.23 5.15
N LYS A 125 -9.82 -4.45 5.34
CA LYS A 125 -10.15 -5.00 6.66
C LYS A 125 -8.93 -5.03 7.59
N GLN A 126 -7.80 -5.48 7.08
CA GLN A 126 -6.58 -5.57 7.87
C GLN A 126 -6.05 -4.19 8.23
N MET A 127 -6.08 -3.27 7.28
CA MET A 127 -5.67 -1.88 7.51
C MET A 127 -6.51 -1.23 8.61
N VAL A 128 -7.83 -1.41 8.57
CA VAL A 128 -8.73 -0.89 9.62
C VAL A 128 -8.36 -1.45 10.98
N THR A 129 -8.13 -2.75 11.07
CA THR A 129 -7.75 -3.41 12.32
C THR A 129 -6.44 -2.85 12.88
N VAL A 130 -5.43 -2.75 12.03
CA VAL A 130 -4.10 -2.24 12.44
C VAL A 130 -4.17 -0.78 12.86
N LEU A 131 -4.83 0.07 12.07
CA LEU A 131 -4.91 1.50 12.37
C LEU A 131 -5.74 1.77 13.63
N ASN A 132 -6.80 1.04 13.86
CA ASN A 132 -7.58 1.17 15.09
C ASN A 132 -6.80 0.73 16.34
N GLY A 133 -5.75 -0.05 16.17
CA GLY A 133 -4.86 -0.44 17.25
C GLY A 133 -3.75 0.57 17.56
N LEU A 134 -3.64 1.65 16.80
CA LEU A 134 -2.65 2.70 17.08
C LEU A 134 -3.07 3.54 18.29
N ASP A 135 -2.11 3.88 19.13
CA ASP A 135 -2.33 4.71 20.31
C ASP A 135 -2.50 6.19 19.97
#